data_816b7b639492ea18e1c04150586a7d94
#
_entry.id   816b7b639492ea18e1c04150586a7d94
#
_cell.length_a   1.000
_cell.length_b   1.000
_cell.length_c   1.000
_cell.angle_alpha   90.00
_cell.angle_beta   90.00
_cell.angle_gamma   90.00
#
_symmetry.space_group_name_H-M   'P 1'
#
loop_
_entity.id
_entity.type
_entity.pdbx_description
1 polymer ?
#
loop_
_entity_poly.entity_id
_entity_poly.type
_entity_poly.pdbx_seq_one_letter_code
_entity_poly.pdbx_strand_id
1 'polypeptide(L)'
;MPDTSLLKAVAERGAPPQGRKQLQRFDWLQCALEVFVSEGIDAVRITRLADDLGVTRGSFYWHFENREDLIDALVSYWKDKNTAAITQSVNNAASLADGIFRFFETCIDAAYFDSRLDLAIREWSRRSSRIRELVDREDAARLESLQNFFARFDYPMPEALIRARVLYYSQIGFYALEIEEPLSTRLGYTEAYFECFTGHKLDPKRADEFRRHILESYGETLS
;
A
#
# COMPACT_ATOMS: atom_id res chain seq x y z
N MET A 1 9.15 15.42 -8.34
CA MET A 1 8.57 15.23 -9.67
C MET A 1 7.82 13.93 -9.63
N PRO A 2 6.52 13.85 -9.94
CA PRO A 2 5.81 12.57 -9.92
C PRO A 2 6.40 11.64 -10.98
N ASP A 3 6.62 10.38 -10.59
CA ASP A 3 7.16 9.33 -11.45
C ASP A 3 6.29 9.14 -12.69
N THR A 4 6.84 9.54 -13.82
CA THR A 4 6.18 9.51 -15.13
C THR A 4 6.28 8.12 -15.80
N SER A 5 6.84 7.12 -15.11
CA SER A 5 7.11 5.79 -15.70
C SER A 5 5.82 5.03 -16.02
N LEU A 6 4.80 5.13 -15.16
CA LEU A 6 3.48 4.53 -15.42
C LEU A 6 2.71 5.26 -16.54
N LEU A 7 2.88 6.59 -16.66
CA LEU A 7 2.27 7.37 -17.74
C LEU A 7 2.96 7.14 -19.10
N LYS A 8 4.27 6.86 -19.12
CA LYS A 8 4.98 6.50 -20.36
C LYS A 8 4.56 5.14 -20.92
N ALA A 9 4.26 4.17 -20.07
CA ALA A 9 3.77 2.85 -20.53
C ALA A 9 2.38 2.93 -21.21
N VAL A 10 1.61 3.97 -20.95
CA VAL A 10 0.31 4.23 -21.61
C VAL A 10 0.48 5.00 -22.93
N ALA A 11 1.49 5.88 -23.03
CA ALA A 11 1.70 6.75 -24.21
C ALA A 11 2.40 6.08 -25.39
N GLU A 12 3.10 4.96 -25.20
CA GLU A 12 3.83 4.23 -26.26
C GLU A 12 3.00 3.15 -26.98
N ARG A 13 1.73 3.01 -26.68
CA ARG A 13 0.85 2.09 -27.43
C ARG A 13 0.43 2.75 -28.74
N GLY A 14 1.25 2.51 -29.78
CA GLY A 14 0.87 2.72 -31.16
C GLY A 14 -0.44 1.99 -31.49
N ALA A 15 -1.15 2.45 -32.53
CA ALA A 15 -2.46 2.00 -32.98
C ALA A 15 -2.66 0.48 -32.86
N PRO A 16 -3.81 0.01 -32.33
CA PRO A 16 -4.04 -1.40 -32.04
C PRO A 16 -4.01 -2.23 -33.33
N PRO A 17 -3.33 -3.41 -33.30
CA PRO A 17 -3.55 -4.40 -34.35
C PRO A 17 -5.00 -4.89 -34.27
N GLN A 18 -5.63 -5.09 -35.39
CA GLN A 18 -7.00 -5.56 -35.55
C GLN A 18 -7.18 -6.97 -34.93
N GLY A 19 -7.52 -7.01 -33.67
CA GLY A 19 -8.00 -8.15 -32.90
C GLY A 19 -8.50 -7.56 -31.59
N ARG A 20 -9.82 -7.59 -31.36
CA ARG A 20 -10.41 -7.10 -30.11
C ARG A 20 -9.74 -7.81 -28.94
N LYS A 21 -8.88 -7.10 -28.21
CA LYS A 21 -8.31 -7.57 -26.95
C LYS A 21 -9.50 -7.79 -26.03
N GLN A 22 -9.79 -9.04 -25.71
CA GLN A 22 -10.86 -9.38 -24.77
C GLN A 22 -10.40 -8.92 -23.40
N LEU A 23 -10.92 -7.75 -22.95
CA LEU A 23 -10.63 -7.24 -21.63
C LEU A 23 -11.13 -8.22 -20.57
N GLN A 24 -10.36 -8.37 -19.51
CA GLN A 24 -10.73 -9.16 -18.33
C GLN A 24 -11.30 -8.25 -17.23
N ARG A 25 -11.95 -8.84 -16.24
CA ARG A 25 -12.46 -8.13 -15.07
C ARG A 25 -11.37 -7.29 -14.38
N PHE A 26 -10.14 -7.81 -14.37
CA PHE A 26 -8.99 -7.13 -13.78
C PHE A 26 -8.56 -5.87 -14.54
N ASP A 27 -8.67 -5.84 -15.88
CA ASP A 27 -8.33 -4.64 -16.66
C ASP A 27 -9.23 -3.45 -16.30
N TRP A 28 -10.52 -3.71 -16.07
CA TRP A 28 -11.48 -2.70 -15.60
C TRP A 28 -11.17 -2.24 -14.18
N LEU A 29 -10.85 -3.18 -13.28
CA LEU A 29 -10.48 -2.87 -11.91
C LEU A 29 -9.21 -2.02 -11.87
N GLN A 30 -8.18 -2.37 -12.64
CA GLN A 30 -6.93 -1.63 -12.71
C GLN A 30 -7.16 -0.21 -13.23
N CYS A 31 -7.91 -0.02 -14.31
CA CYS A 31 -8.27 1.30 -14.80
C CYS A 31 -9.04 2.12 -13.74
N ALA A 32 -9.98 1.48 -13.03
CA ALA A 32 -10.72 2.12 -11.95
C ALA A 32 -9.82 2.54 -10.78
N LEU A 33 -8.83 1.71 -10.40
CA LEU A 33 -7.84 2.03 -9.36
C LEU A 33 -6.99 3.24 -9.75
N GLU A 34 -6.52 3.30 -11.00
CA GLU A 34 -5.72 4.42 -11.53
C GLU A 34 -6.54 5.74 -11.49
N VAL A 35 -7.78 5.71 -11.98
CA VAL A 35 -8.68 6.87 -11.93
C VAL A 35 -9.01 7.27 -10.48
N PHE A 36 -9.28 6.30 -9.62
CA PHE A 36 -9.60 6.56 -8.22
C PHE A 36 -8.45 7.23 -7.47
N VAL A 37 -7.23 6.73 -7.64
CA VAL A 37 -6.02 7.28 -6.97
C VAL A 37 -5.69 8.68 -7.49
N SER A 38 -5.90 8.96 -8.78
CA SER A 38 -5.55 10.24 -9.38
C SER A 38 -6.61 11.32 -9.26
N GLU A 39 -7.90 10.96 -9.33
CA GLU A 39 -9.01 11.91 -9.46
C GLU A 39 -10.14 11.71 -8.42
N GLY A 40 -10.03 10.65 -7.60
CA GLY A 40 -11.00 10.33 -6.56
C GLY A 40 -12.20 9.51 -7.06
N ILE A 41 -13.07 9.11 -6.09
CA ILE A 41 -14.16 8.14 -6.35
C ILE A 41 -15.23 8.66 -7.30
N ASP A 42 -15.46 9.96 -7.37
CA ASP A 42 -16.47 10.57 -8.22
C ASP A 42 -16.10 10.52 -9.70
N ALA A 43 -14.81 10.40 -10.01
CA ALA A 43 -14.31 10.22 -11.36
C ALA A 43 -14.43 8.77 -11.87
N VAL A 44 -14.58 7.79 -11.00
CA VAL A 44 -14.78 6.38 -11.36
C VAL A 44 -16.18 6.18 -11.93
N ARG A 45 -16.33 6.42 -13.24
CA ARG A 45 -17.59 6.31 -14.00
C ARG A 45 -17.45 5.32 -15.12
N ILE A 46 -18.46 4.48 -15.36
CA ILE A 46 -18.42 3.44 -16.41
C ILE A 46 -18.11 4.02 -17.79
N THR A 47 -18.66 5.21 -18.10
CA THR A 47 -18.38 5.89 -19.37
C THR A 47 -16.93 6.25 -19.52
N ARG A 48 -16.33 6.87 -18.47
CA ARG A 48 -14.92 7.29 -18.45
C ARG A 48 -14.00 6.08 -18.61
N LEU A 49 -14.22 5.01 -17.80
CA LEU A 49 -13.40 3.80 -17.87
C LEU A 49 -13.51 3.11 -19.24
N ALA A 50 -14.70 3.07 -19.85
CA ALA A 50 -14.87 2.53 -21.19
C ALA A 50 -14.08 3.33 -22.24
N ASP A 51 -14.09 4.66 -22.13
CA ASP A 51 -13.35 5.56 -23.03
C ASP A 51 -11.83 5.36 -22.84
N ASP A 52 -11.35 5.32 -21.59
CA ASP A 52 -9.93 5.11 -21.26
C ASP A 52 -9.41 3.74 -21.73
N LEU A 53 -10.27 2.70 -21.68
CA LEU A 53 -9.95 1.35 -22.15
C LEU A 53 -10.18 1.14 -23.66
N GLY A 54 -10.74 2.14 -24.37
CA GLY A 54 -11.02 2.06 -25.79
C GLY A 54 -12.10 1.04 -26.19
N VAL A 55 -13.11 0.83 -25.31
CA VAL A 55 -14.19 -0.15 -25.51
C VAL A 55 -15.57 0.47 -25.31
N THR A 56 -16.62 -0.29 -25.63
CA THR A 56 -18.00 0.14 -25.41
C THR A 56 -18.41 -0.07 -23.95
N ARG A 57 -19.34 0.74 -23.43
CA ARG A 57 -19.97 0.54 -22.12
C ARG A 57 -20.60 -0.84 -21.95
N GLY A 58 -21.10 -1.44 -23.03
CA GLY A 58 -21.65 -2.80 -23.01
C GLY A 58 -20.62 -3.86 -22.57
N SER A 59 -19.33 -3.65 -22.87
CA SER A 59 -18.24 -4.54 -22.42
C SER A 59 -18.09 -4.58 -20.90
N PHE A 60 -18.42 -3.49 -20.20
CA PHE A 60 -18.39 -3.44 -18.73
C PHE A 60 -19.31 -4.47 -18.08
N TYR A 61 -20.55 -4.59 -18.59
CA TYR A 61 -21.60 -5.44 -18.02
C TYR A 61 -21.36 -6.94 -18.19
N TRP A 62 -20.31 -7.34 -18.93
CA TRP A 62 -19.83 -8.72 -18.94
C TRP A 62 -18.97 -9.06 -17.71
N HIS A 63 -18.50 -8.04 -16.98
CA HIS A 63 -17.54 -8.18 -15.87
C HIS A 63 -18.10 -7.73 -14.53
N PHE A 64 -18.98 -6.72 -14.53
CA PHE A 64 -19.56 -6.11 -13.34
C PHE A 64 -21.05 -5.83 -13.57
N GLU A 65 -21.85 -6.07 -12.54
CA GLU A 65 -23.29 -5.82 -12.63
C GLU A 65 -23.62 -4.33 -12.75
N ASN A 66 -22.88 -3.51 -12.00
CA ASN A 66 -23.06 -2.06 -11.96
C ASN A 66 -21.78 -1.40 -11.41
N ARG A 67 -21.82 -0.06 -11.28
CA ARG A 67 -20.70 0.72 -10.72
C ARG A 67 -20.37 0.32 -9.28
N GLU A 68 -21.36 0.00 -8.47
CA GLU A 68 -21.16 -0.35 -7.07
C GLU A 68 -20.42 -1.69 -6.93
N ASP A 69 -20.70 -2.67 -7.78
CA ASP A 69 -19.95 -3.93 -7.83
C ASP A 69 -18.46 -3.70 -8.16
N LEU A 70 -18.15 -2.78 -9.08
CA LEU A 70 -16.77 -2.38 -9.36
C LEU A 70 -16.13 -1.69 -8.15
N ILE A 71 -16.87 -0.81 -7.46
CA ILE A 71 -16.38 -0.12 -6.26
C ILE A 71 -16.13 -1.12 -5.14
N ASP A 72 -16.99 -2.11 -4.95
CA ASP A 72 -16.81 -3.16 -3.97
C ASP A 72 -15.56 -4.01 -4.28
N ALA A 73 -15.32 -4.30 -5.56
CA ALA A 73 -14.10 -4.98 -6.01
C ALA A 73 -12.83 -4.13 -5.75
N LEU A 74 -12.90 -2.80 -5.95
CA LEU A 74 -11.80 -1.89 -5.64
C LEU A 74 -11.46 -1.87 -4.15
N VAL A 75 -12.49 -1.80 -3.31
CA VAL A 75 -12.35 -1.83 -1.85
C VAL A 75 -11.79 -3.18 -1.38
N SER A 76 -12.28 -4.29 -1.94
CA SER A 76 -11.75 -5.63 -1.65
C SER A 76 -10.27 -5.74 -2.04
N TYR A 77 -9.90 -5.24 -3.22
CA TYR A 77 -8.51 -5.23 -3.67
C TYR A 77 -7.59 -4.47 -2.71
N TRP A 78 -8.00 -3.26 -2.26
CA TRP A 78 -7.24 -2.51 -1.26
C TRP A 78 -7.05 -3.28 0.04
N LYS A 79 -8.12 -3.87 0.56
CA LYS A 79 -8.07 -4.66 1.79
C LYS A 79 -7.13 -5.85 1.63
N ASP A 80 -7.33 -6.66 0.58
CA ASP A 80 -6.59 -7.89 0.35
C ASP A 80 -5.10 -7.61 0.08
N LYS A 81 -4.78 -6.46 -0.54
CA LYS A 81 -3.41 -6.03 -0.78
C LYS A 81 -2.80 -5.42 0.48
N ASN A 82 -3.33 -4.30 0.95
CA ASN A 82 -2.66 -3.45 1.95
C ASN A 82 -2.75 -4.03 3.38
N THR A 83 -3.90 -4.53 3.81
CA THR A 83 -4.03 -5.09 5.15
C THR A 83 -3.29 -6.42 5.26
N ALA A 84 -3.43 -7.30 4.26
CA ALA A 84 -2.71 -8.57 4.26
C ALA A 84 -1.19 -8.36 4.28
N ALA A 85 -0.66 -7.42 3.51
CA ALA A 85 0.78 -7.14 3.48
C ALA A 85 1.32 -6.75 4.88
N ILE A 86 0.68 -5.80 5.56
CA ILE A 86 1.06 -5.38 6.92
C ILE A 86 0.98 -6.56 7.90
N THR A 87 -0.14 -7.27 7.92
CA THR A 87 -0.34 -8.37 8.87
C THR A 87 0.62 -9.53 8.64
N GLN A 88 0.90 -9.88 7.38
CA GLN A 88 1.82 -10.95 7.03
C GLN A 88 3.28 -10.60 7.30
N SER A 89 3.67 -9.33 7.16
CA SER A 89 5.05 -8.87 7.38
C SER A 89 5.59 -9.26 8.76
N VAL A 90 4.75 -9.22 9.80
CA VAL A 90 5.16 -9.47 11.19
C VAL A 90 4.74 -10.81 11.76
N ASN A 91 3.79 -11.53 11.12
CA ASN A 91 3.21 -12.75 11.70
C ASN A 91 4.22 -13.87 12.01
N ASN A 92 5.20 -14.08 11.14
CA ASN A 92 6.20 -15.16 11.24
C ASN A 92 7.61 -14.62 11.51
N ALA A 93 7.72 -13.42 12.11
CA ALA A 93 9.01 -12.84 12.43
C ALA A 93 9.79 -13.69 13.45
N ALA A 94 11.03 -14.01 13.11
CA ALA A 94 11.93 -14.82 13.95
C ALA A 94 12.56 -13.99 15.09
N SER A 95 12.60 -12.66 14.96
CA SER A 95 13.13 -11.71 15.94
C SER A 95 12.46 -10.36 15.80
N LEU A 96 12.64 -9.46 16.78
CA LEU A 96 12.20 -8.07 16.68
C LEU A 96 12.77 -7.39 15.44
N ALA A 97 14.07 -7.57 15.16
CA ALA A 97 14.70 -6.98 14.00
C ALA A 97 14.10 -7.51 12.68
N ASP A 98 13.86 -8.80 12.58
CA ASP A 98 13.23 -9.42 11.41
C ASP A 98 11.83 -8.82 11.16
N GLY A 99 10.98 -8.71 12.18
CA GLY A 99 9.64 -8.16 12.05
C GLY A 99 9.63 -6.68 11.67
N ILE A 100 10.46 -5.86 12.31
CA ILE A 100 10.58 -4.42 12.00
C ILE A 100 11.10 -4.23 10.56
N PHE A 101 12.11 -5.00 10.14
CA PHE A 101 12.66 -4.90 8.79
C PHE A 101 11.67 -5.30 7.71
N ARG A 102 10.95 -6.42 7.89
CA ARG A 102 9.88 -6.83 6.96
C ARG A 102 8.73 -5.83 6.90
N PHE A 103 8.37 -5.23 8.03
CA PHE A 103 7.36 -4.17 8.05
C PHE A 103 7.80 -2.98 7.19
N PHE A 104 9.05 -2.50 7.34
CA PHE A 104 9.57 -1.39 6.55
C PHE A 104 9.72 -1.77 5.08
N GLU A 105 10.22 -2.94 4.76
CA GLU A 105 10.31 -3.43 3.39
C GLU A 105 8.94 -3.48 2.73
N THR A 106 7.92 -4.02 3.42
CA THR A 106 6.53 -4.01 2.96
C THR A 106 6.03 -2.60 2.66
N CYS A 107 6.38 -1.62 3.49
CA CYS A 107 5.98 -0.22 3.30
C CYS A 107 6.73 0.48 2.15
N ILE A 108 7.95 0.08 1.84
CA ILE A 108 8.75 0.66 0.75
C ILE A 108 8.27 0.11 -0.61
N ASP A 109 7.91 -1.14 -0.69
CA ASP A 109 7.56 -1.83 -1.93
C ASP A 109 6.07 -1.67 -2.27
N ALA A 110 5.80 -0.87 -3.29
CA ALA A 110 4.44 -0.66 -3.80
C ALA A 110 3.78 -1.96 -4.35
N ALA A 111 4.56 -3.02 -4.64
CA ALA A 111 4.00 -4.32 -4.98
C ALA A 111 3.27 -4.96 -3.79
N TYR A 112 3.72 -4.72 -2.57
CA TYR A 112 3.08 -5.22 -1.35
C TYR A 112 2.09 -4.22 -0.77
N PHE A 113 2.51 -2.98 -0.53
CA PHE A 113 1.68 -1.94 0.09
C PHE A 113 1.57 -0.71 -0.82
N ASP A 114 0.37 -0.46 -1.33
CA ASP A 114 0.10 0.71 -2.14
C ASP A 114 -0.32 1.89 -1.25
N SER A 115 0.64 2.76 -0.91
CA SER A 115 0.42 3.92 -0.05
C SER A 115 -0.53 4.95 -0.68
N ARG A 116 -0.47 5.12 -2.01
CA ARG A 116 -1.33 6.07 -2.73
C ARG A 116 -2.79 5.62 -2.69
N LEU A 117 -3.02 4.31 -2.90
CA LEU A 117 -4.35 3.72 -2.77
C LEU A 117 -4.87 3.81 -1.32
N ASP A 118 -4.01 3.54 -0.32
CA ASP A 118 -4.39 3.66 1.10
C ASP A 118 -4.82 5.11 1.44
N LEU A 119 -4.08 6.11 0.98
CA LEU A 119 -4.43 7.51 1.17
C LEU A 119 -5.72 7.90 0.44
N ALA A 120 -5.92 7.45 -0.80
CA ALA A 120 -7.15 7.72 -1.55
C ALA A 120 -8.39 7.13 -0.84
N ILE A 121 -8.30 5.92 -0.30
CA ILE A 121 -9.35 5.30 0.52
C ILE A 121 -9.61 6.12 1.80
N ARG A 122 -8.56 6.60 2.48
CA ARG A 122 -8.70 7.43 3.69
C ARG A 122 -9.33 8.77 3.38
N GLU A 123 -8.99 9.41 2.28
CA GLU A 123 -9.64 10.65 1.85
C GLU A 123 -11.12 10.42 1.53
N TRP A 124 -11.46 9.35 0.83
CA TRP A 124 -12.84 8.99 0.57
C TRP A 124 -13.62 8.68 1.87
N SER A 125 -12.98 8.06 2.86
CA SER A 125 -13.59 7.75 4.17
C SER A 125 -14.09 8.99 4.91
N ARG A 126 -13.56 10.17 4.64
CA ARG A 126 -14.00 11.44 5.25
C ARG A 126 -15.39 11.86 4.79
N ARG A 127 -15.85 11.34 3.64
CA ARG A 127 -17.15 11.68 3.03
C ARG A 127 -18.12 10.50 2.98
N SER A 128 -17.72 9.31 3.43
CA SER A 128 -18.51 8.09 3.39
C SER A 128 -18.40 7.32 4.71
N SER A 129 -19.51 7.26 5.47
CA SER A 129 -19.57 6.52 6.74
C SER A 129 -19.26 5.03 6.54
N ARG A 130 -19.78 4.42 5.45
CA ARG A 130 -19.50 3.03 5.07
C ARG A 130 -17.99 2.77 4.92
N ILE A 131 -17.29 3.64 4.20
CA ILE A 131 -15.85 3.50 3.98
C ILE A 131 -15.08 3.83 5.25
N ARG A 132 -15.57 4.77 6.07
CA ARG A 132 -14.99 5.07 7.38
C ARG A 132 -14.99 3.85 8.29
N GLU A 133 -16.13 3.19 8.44
CA GLU A 133 -16.25 1.98 9.25
C GLU A 133 -15.34 0.85 8.74
N LEU A 134 -15.16 0.76 7.43
CA LEU A 134 -14.23 -0.20 6.84
C LEU A 134 -12.78 0.13 7.17
N VAL A 135 -12.35 1.37 6.98
CA VAL A 135 -10.99 1.83 7.31
C VAL A 135 -10.70 1.58 8.79
N ASP A 136 -11.64 1.91 9.68
CA ASP A 136 -11.49 1.71 11.12
C ASP A 136 -11.30 0.22 11.47
N ARG A 137 -12.00 -0.70 10.79
CA ARG A 137 -11.83 -2.15 10.97
C ARG A 137 -10.47 -2.64 10.46
N GLU A 138 -10.07 -2.19 9.28
CA GLU A 138 -8.78 -2.61 8.71
C GLU A 138 -7.60 -2.05 9.51
N ASP A 139 -7.70 -0.81 10.01
CA ASP A 139 -6.70 -0.23 10.92
C ASP A 139 -6.63 -0.99 12.23
N ALA A 140 -7.79 -1.40 12.79
CA ALA A 140 -7.82 -2.24 13.99
C ALA A 140 -7.13 -3.59 13.77
N ALA A 141 -7.37 -4.27 12.64
CA ALA A 141 -6.74 -5.55 12.31
C ALA A 141 -5.21 -5.42 12.14
N ARG A 142 -4.76 -4.34 11.48
CA ARG A 142 -3.31 -4.04 11.32
C ARG A 142 -2.66 -3.79 12.69
N LEU A 143 -3.30 -2.97 13.54
CA LEU A 143 -2.81 -2.68 14.90
C LEU A 143 -2.79 -3.92 15.79
N GLU A 144 -3.82 -4.76 15.72
CA GLU A 144 -3.87 -6.03 16.47
C GLU A 144 -2.70 -6.96 16.06
N SER A 145 -2.43 -7.08 14.77
CA SER A 145 -1.30 -7.88 14.28
C SER A 145 0.04 -7.35 14.78
N LEU A 146 0.26 -6.03 14.73
CA LEU A 146 1.48 -5.40 15.24
C LEU A 146 1.59 -5.50 16.77
N GLN A 147 0.48 -5.35 17.51
CA GLN A 147 0.44 -5.55 18.95
C GLN A 147 0.83 -6.98 19.33
N ASN A 148 0.26 -7.97 18.63
CA ASN A 148 0.56 -9.37 18.84
C ASN A 148 2.04 -9.69 18.50
N PHE A 149 2.59 -9.03 17.49
CA PHE A 149 4.01 -9.11 17.18
C PHE A 149 4.86 -8.65 18.37
N PHE A 150 4.63 -7.45 18.94
CA PHE A 150 5.39 -6.99 20.11
C PHE A 150 5.17 -7.88 21.33
N ALA A 151 3.92 -8.34 21.58
CA ALA A 151 3.62 -9.22 22.70
C ALA A 151 4.38 -10.55 22.66
N ARG A 152 4.65 -11.11 21.47
CA ARG A 152 5.47 -12.32 21.29
C ARG A 152 6.93 -12.14 21.72
N PHE A 153 7.40 -10.90 21.79
CA PHE A 153 8.76 -10.54 22.22
C PHE A 153 8.77 -9.92 23.63
N ASP A 154 7.88 -10.42 24.50
CA ASP A 154 7.83 -10.12 25.93
C ASP A 154 7.46 -8.68 26.31
N TYR A 155 6.89 -7.89 25.38
CA TYR A 155 6.33 -6.59 25.77
C TYR A 155 4.97 -6.79 26.46
N PRO A 156 4.75 -6.21 27.67
CA PRO A 156 3.45 -6.27 28.33
C PRO A 156 2.37 -5.56 27.50
N MET A 157 1.13 -6.00 27.61
CA MET A 157 0.03 -5.55 26.72
C MET A 157 -0.11 -4.03 26.55
N PRO A 158 -0.08 -3.17 27.61
CA PRO A 158 -0.13 -1.72 27.40
C PRO A 158 1.01 -1.19 26.55
N GLU A 159 2.23 -1.69 26.75
CA GLU A 159 3.41 -1.28 25.99
C GLU A 159 3.38 -1.79 24.56
N ALA A 160 3.03 -3.07 24.34
CA ALA A 160 2.89 -3.67 23.02
C ALA A 160 1.91 -2.86 22.13
N LEU A 161 0.76 -2.44 22.70
CA LEU A 161 -0.22 -1.61 21.98
C LEU A 161 0.37 -0.25 21.59
N ILE A 162 1.07 0.42 22.52
CA ILE A 162 1.64 1.75 22.25
C ILE A 162 2.74 1.66 21.20
N ARG A 163 3.60 0.65 21.26
CA ARG A 163 4.65 0.43 20.25
C ARG A 163 4.05 0.12 18.87
N ALA A 164 3.01 -0.69 18.80
CA ALA A 164 2.27 -0.95 17.57
C ALA A 164 1.69 0.34 16.96
N ARG A 165 1.09 1.19 17.80
CA ARG A 165 0.54 2.50 17.38
C ARG A 165 1.64 3.45 16.88
N VAL A 166 2.74 3.55 17.61
CA VAL A 166 3.86 4.42 17.22
C VAL A 166 4.41 3.98 15.87
N LEU A 167 4.68 2.68 15.69
CA LEU A 167 5.17 2.13 14.43
C LEU A 167 4.19 2.39 13.28
N TYR A 168 2.92 2.04 13.46
CA TYR A 168 1.90 2.15 12.42
C TYR A 168 1.56 3.60 12.07
N TYR A 169 1.29 4.44 13.06
CA TYR A 169 0.88 5.82 12.83
C TYR A 169 2.02 6.69 12.30
N SER A 170 3.27 6.39 12.69
CA SER A 170 4.44 7.06 12.09
C SER A 170 4.52 6.78 10.59
N GLN A 171 4.27 5.54 10.17
CA GLN A 171 4.30 5.18 8.76
C GLN A 171 3.14 5.81 7.98
N ILE A 172 1.91 5.79 8.53
CA ILE A 172 0.77 6.49 7.90
C ILE A 172 1.01 8.00 7.83
N GLY A 173 1.58 8.59 8.90
CA GLY A 173 1.96 9.99 8.92
C GLY A 173 2.99 10.35 7.86
N PHE A 174 3.99 9.50 7.66
CA PHE A 174 5.00 9.67 6.62
C PHE A 174 4.37 9.80 5.21
N TYR A 175 3.41 8.93 4.90
CA TYR A 175 2.68 9.01 3.64
C TYR A 175 1.74 10.22 3.57
N ALA A 176 0.97 10.48 4.63
CA ALA A 176 -0.02 11.55 4.65
C ALA A 176 0.60 12.96 4.60
N LEU A 177 1.84 13.08 5.04
CA LEU A 177 2.63 14.33 4.95
C LEU A 177 3.41 14.43 3.63
N GLU A 178 3.30 13.43 2.76
CA GLU A 178 4.02 13.36 1.47
C GLU A 178 5.53 13.65 1.64
N ILE A 179 6.14 13.03 2.68
CA ILE A 179 7.56 13.26 2.97
C ILE A 179 8.40 12.62 1.87
N GLU A 180 9.08 13.46 1.10
CA GLU A 180 10.06 13.06 0.10
C GLU A 180 11.45 13.04 0.74
N GLU A 181 11.97 11.86 0.98
CA GLU A 181 13.27 11.65 1.57
C GLU A 181 14.01 10.54 0.81
N PRO A 182 15.27 10.79 0.35
CA PRO A 182 16.03 9.76 -0.35
C PRO A 182 16.13 8.47 0.45
N LEU A 183 16.03 7.32 -0.21
CA LEU A 183 16.11 6.01 0.44
C LEU A 183 17.40 5.87 1.27
N SER A 184 18.53 6.33 0.75
CA SER A 184 19.82 6.31 1.45
C SER A 184 19.79 7.08 2.78
N THR A 185 19.11 8.23 2.81
CA THR A 185 18.91 9.02 4.03
C THR A 185 18.07 8.26 5.04
N ARG A 186 16.93 7.70 4.61
CA ARG A 186 16.05 6.89 5.47
C ARG A 186 16.76 5.68 6.05
N LEU A 187 17.58 4.99 5.25
CA LEU A 187 18.39 3.86 5.70
C LEU A 187 19.47 4.26 6.69
N GLY A 188 19.95 5.53 6.63
CA GLY A 188 20.84 6.09 7.62
C GLY A 188 20.27 6.17 9.04
N TYR A 189 18.93 6.17 9.17
CA TYR A 189 18.23 6.22 10.46
C TYR A 189 17.80 4.86 10.99
N THR A 190 18.21 3.74 10.36
CA THR A 190 17.73 2.38 10.68
C THR A 190 17.87 2.06 12.18
N GLU A 191 19.06 2.31 12.79
CA GLU A 191 19.29 2.03 14.21
C GLU A 191 18.45 2.92 15.12
N ALA A 192 18.35 4.21 14.79
CA ALA A 192 17.57 5.17 15.57
C ALA A 192 16.08 4.84 15.56
N TYR A 193 15.52 4.53 14.38
CA TYR A 193 14.14 4.09 14.26
C TYR A 193 13.89 2.77 15.01
N PHE A 194 14.80 1.79 14.86
CA PHE A 194 14.67 0.54 15.58
C PHE A 194 14.65 0.73 17.09
N GLU A 195 15.56 1.54 17.63
CA GLU A 195 15.59 1.86 19.07
C GLU A 195 14.32 2.60 19.51
N CYS A 196 13.84 3.57 18.74
CA CYS A 196 12.59 4.28 19.04
C CYS A 196 11.36 3.34 19.06
N PHE A 197 11.27 2.39 18.12
CA PHE A 197 10.12 1.49 18.04
C PHE A 197 10.20 0.34 19.06
N THR A 198 11.38 -0.15 19.38
CA THR A 198 11.56 -1.34 20.21
C THR A 198 12.07 -1.04 21.62
N GLY A 199 12.74 0.07 21.83
CA GLY A 199 13.48 0.38 23.06
C GLY A 199 14.79 -0.40 23.20
N HIS A 200 15.21 -1.14 22.17
CA HIS A 200 16.44 -1.92 22.15
C HIS A 200 17.41 -1.39 21.10
N LYS A 201 18.70 -1.53 21.38
CA LYS A 201 19.72 -1.25 20.37
C LYS A 201 19.78 -2.34 19.32
N LEU A 202 19.88 -1.92 18.08
CA LEU A 202 20.08 -2.82 16.96
C LEU A 202 21.58 -3.21 16.87
N ASP A 203 21.87 -4.48 16.60
CA ASP A 203 23.21 -4.92 16.24
C ASP A 203 23.65 -4.22 14.93
N PRO A 204 24.79 -3.50 14.91
CA PRO A 204 25.26 -2.80 13.72
C PRO A 204 25.42 -3.70 12.49
N LYS A 205 25.82 -4.96 12.67
CA LYS A 205 25.92 -5.92 11.55
C LYS A 205 24.56 -6.19 10.91
N ARG A 206 23.53 -6.34 11.74
CA ARG A 206 22.15 -6.52 11.26
C ARG A 206 21.64 -5.29 10.53
N ALA A 207 21.98 -4.11 11.01
CA ALA A 207 21.64 -2.85 10.34
C ALA A 207 22.32 -2.76 8.95
N ASP A 208 23.60 -3.12 8.86
CA ASP A 208 24.35 -3.12 7.60
C ASP A 208 23.84 -4.16 6.61
N GLU A 209 23.46 -5.35 7.09
CA GLU A 209 22.84 -6.40 6.27
C GLU A 209 21.50 -5.91 5.69
N PHE A 210 20.66 -5.29 6.51
CA PHE A 210 19.38 -4.74 6.07
C PHE A 210 19.56 -3.61 5.06
N ARG A 211 20.43 -2.64 5.33
CA ARG A 211 20.73 -1.54 4.39
C ARG A 211 21.18 -2.06 3.04
N ARG A 212 22.08 -3.03 3.03
CA ARG A 212 22.58 -3.65 1.80
C ARG A 212 21.47 -4.34 1.04
N HIS A 213 20.66 -5.16 1.72
CA HIS A 213 19.52 -5.84 1.13
C HIS A 213 18.54 -4.86 0.46
N ILE A 214 18.18 -3.79 1.14
CA ILE A 214 17.24 -2.80 0.59
C ILE A 214 17.85 -2.04 -0.59
N LEU A 215 19.12 -1.65 -0.52
CA LEU A 215 19.77 -0.95 -1.65
C LEU A 215 19.94 -1.85 -2.87
N GLU A 216 20.26 -3.13 -2.70
CA GLU A 216 20.33 -4.10 -3.79
C GLU A 216 18.97 -4.39 -4.42
N SER A 217 17.91 -4.43 -3.60
CA SER A 217 16.56 -4.77 -4.07
C SER A 217 15.81 -3.58 -4.68
N TYR A 218 16.02 -2.36 -4.15
CA TYR A 218 15.17 -1.19 -4.43
C TYR A 218 15.95 0.08 -4.80
N GLY A 219 17.28 0.08 -4.73
CA GLY A 219 18.09 1.29 -4.87
C GLY A 219 17.91 2.03 -6.21
N GLU A 220 17.70 1.31 -7.29
CA GLU A 220 17.45 1.90 -8.62
C GLU A 220 15.99 2.35 -8.82
N THR A 221 15.06 1.78 -8.06
CA THR A 221 13.61 2.00 -8.20
C THR A 221 13.12 3.21 -7.39
N LEU A 222 13.84 3.56 -6.31
CA LEU A 222 13.44 4.57 -5.32
C LEU A 222 14.38 5.79 -5.26
N SER A 223 15.31 5.88 -6.23
CA SER A 223 16.24 7.02 -6.38
C SER A 223 15.66 8.19 -7.18
#